data_78a46ffabfc8beee97751c48492faeb1
#
_entry.id   78a46ffabfc8beee97751c48492faeb1
#
_cell.length_a   1.000
_cell.length_b   1.000
_cell.length_c   1.000
_cell.angle_alpha   90.00
_cell.angle_beta   90.00
_cell.angle_gamma   90.00
#
_symmetry.space_group_name_H-M   'P 1'
#
loop_
_entity.id
_entity.type
_entity.pdbx_description
1 polymer ?
#
loop_
_entity_poly.entity_id
_entity_poly.type
_entity_poly.pdbx_seq_one_letter_code
_entity_poly.pdbx_strand_id
1 'polypeptide(L)'
;MSGLKRIHSISDKGPILNINEDDCVVDIKNSLFAVIDGHGGSGIGDKGSELVKQTMVNNYGTLVSDPDATMPFFFDPSNSLEINALMNTFLLANEELLKINDGKNISSRAGASMIAGVAVENSFHCVSVGHCMGVKVSENDLSPFFLPDSSFNFSMMKYDENAQVYPYSFLGEKQDFNYNAKTLFLDKGESILLMTDGAFQRVSGIELLSLFQTNQGNIGELSEIVFALANDRGNKDNQSIVILEY
;
A
#
# COMPACT_ATOMS: atom_id res chain seq x y z
N MET A 1 -8.33 -16.48 8.90
CA MET A 1 -7.53 -16.55 7.65
C MET A 1 -7.89 -17.76 6.77
N SER A 2 -9.16 -18.17 6.69
CA SER A 2 -9.52 -19.44 6.03
C SER A 2 -9.37 -19.43 4.50
N GLY A 3 -9.29 -18.27 3.84
CA GLY A 3 -9.10 -18.17 2.40
C GLY A 3 -7.66 -17.95 1.94
N LEU A 4 -6.83 -17.35 2.77
CA LEU A 4 -5.49 -16.93 2.42
C LEU A 4 -4.48 -18.09 2.48
N LYS A 5 -3.80 -18.38 1.37
CA LYS A 5 -2.86 -19.52 1.24
C LYS A 5 -1.41 -19.12 1.37
N ARG A 6 -1.02 -18.06 0.67
CA ARG A 6 0.36 -17.61 0.64
C ARG A 6 0.42 -16.09 0.81
N ILE A 7 1.47 -15.64 1.48
CA ILE A 7 1.77 -14.22 1.68
C ILE A 7 3.22 -14.04 1.31
N HIS A 8 3.50 -12.99 0.56
CA HIS A 8 4.86 -12.54 0.29
C HIS A 8 4.92 -11.03 0.41
N SER A 9 6.00 -10.53 0.97
CA SER A 9 6.28 -9.09 1.03
C SER A 9 7.77 -8.85 0.84
N ILE A 10 8.09 -7.84 0.09
CA ILE A 10 9.45 -7.37 -0.12
C ILE A 10 9.45 -5.85 -0.22
N SER A 11 10.44 -5.22 0.38
CA SER A 11 10.73 -3.81 0.24
C SER A 11 12.21 -3.63 -0.04
N ASP A 12 12.56 -2.89 -1.06
CA ASP A 12 13.94 -2.66 -1.51
C ASP A 12 14.16 -1.17 -1.77
N LYS A 13 15.36 -0.70 -1.45
CA LYS A 13 15.75 0.71 -1.64
C LYS A 13 15.87 1.14 -3.12
N GLY A 14 15.72 0.21 -4.05
CA GLY A 14 15.92 0.48 -5.47
C GLY A 14 17.39 0.70 -5.86
N PRO A 15 17.64 1.00 -7.15
CA PRO A 15 19.00 1.01 -7.70
C PRO A 15 19.79 2.28 -7.37
N ILE A 16 19.14 3.37 -6.99
CA ILE A 16 19.75 4.70 -6.92
C ILE A 16 19.83 5.25 -5.50
N LEU A 17 18.77 5.06 -4.70
CA LEU A 17 18.66 5.67 -3.38
C LEU A 17 19.50 4.94 -2.34
N ASN A 18 19.99 5.68 -1.35
CA ASN A 18 20.77 5.11 -0.24
C ASN A 18 19.91 4.66 0.92
N ILE A 19 18.73 5.27 1.07
CA ILE A 19 17.76 5.01 2.13
C ILE A 19 16.52 4.41 1.48
N ASN A 20 15.94 3.42 2.13
CA ASN A 20 14.62 2.94 1.79
C ASN A 20 13.60 3.71 2.63
N GLU A 21 12.78 4.52 1.98
CA GLU A 21 11.69 5.28 2.60
C GLU A 21 10.35 4.51 2.51
N ASP A 22 10.33 3.41 1.74
CA ASP A 22 9.21 2.47 1.68
C ASP A 22 9.22 1.49 2.85
N ASP A 23 8.05 0.94 3.16
CA ASP A 23 7.93 -0.18 4.11
C ASP A 23 6.70 -1.07 3.78
N CYS A 24 6.70 -2.27 4.37
CA CYS A 24 5.59 -3.21 4.32
C CYS A 24 5.12 -3.58 5.72
N VAL A 25 3.81 -3.83 5.86
CA VAL A 25 3.23 -4.45 7.06
C VAL A 25 2.72 -5.84 6.71
N VAL A 26 3.14 -6.83 7.50
CA VAL A 26 2.59 -8.19 7.50
C VAL A 26 2.33 -8.58 8.96
N ASP A 27 1.14 -8.30 9.44
CA ASP A 27 0.69 -8.70 10.78
C ASP A 27 -0.28 -9.87 10.65
N ILE A 28 0.29 -11.07 10.76
CA ILE A 28 -0.47 -12.33 10.66
C ILE A 28 -1.53 -12.45 11.75
N LYS A 29 -1.26 -11.96 12.95
CA LYS A 29 -2.17 -12.04 14.10
C LYS A 29 -3.49 -11.31 13.83
N ASN A 30 -3.40 -10.13 13.26
CA ASN A 30 -4.55 -9.28 12.96
C ASN A 30 -4.98 -9.38 11.49
N SER A 31 -4.33 -10.23 10.68
CA SER A 31 -4.54 -10.37 9.23
C SER A 31 -4.42 -9.02 8.49
N LEU A 32 -3.54 -8.12 8.97
CA LEU A 32 -3.33 -6.79 8.46
C LEU A 32 -2.11 -6.75 7.54
N PHE A 33 -2.31 -6.21 6.35
CA PHE A 33 -1.29 -6.10 5.29
C PHE A 33 -1.27 -4.68 4.74
N ALA A 34 -0.07 -4.13 4.51
CA ALA A 34 0.05 -2.80 3.91
C ALA A 34 1.35 -2.65 3.12
N VAL A 35 1.32 -1.73 2.15
CA VAL A 35 2.50 -1.06 1.59
C VAL A 35 2.44 0.41 1.97
N ILE A 36 3.60 0.97 2.30
CA ILE A 36 3.77 2.35 2.73
C ILE A 36 4.90 2.94 1.89
N ASP A 37 4.64 4.06 1.27
CA ASP A 37 5.59 4.85 0.52
C ASP A 37 5.82 6.16 1.29
N GLY A 38 6.97 6.23 1.95
CA GLY A 38 7.36 7.37 2.75
C GLY A 38 8.04 8.43 1.89
N HIS A 39 7.67 9.67 2.08
CA HIS A 39 8.28 10.78 1.36
C HIS A 39 8.56 11.98 2.26
N GLY A 40 9.58 12.72 1.88
CA GLY A 40 9.97 13.93 2.58
C GLY A 40 11.32 14.42 2.13
N GLY A 41 11.54 15.73 2.20
CA GLY A 41 12.84 16.31 1.89
C GLY A 41 13.91 15.90 2.93
N SER A 42 15.17 15.83 2.50
CA SER A 42 16.32 15.52 3.34
C SER A 42 16.37 14.09 3.93
N GLY A 43 15.71 13.11 3.29
CA GLY A 43 15.73 11.72 3.72
C GLY A 43 15.02 11.50 5.06
N ILE A 44 13.84 12.07 5.22
CA ILE A 44 12.99 11.91 6.41
C ILE A 44 11.79 10.99 6.15
N GLY A 45 11.63 10.54 4.91
CA GLY A 45 10.52 9.66 4.52
C GLY A 45 10.58 8.31 5.24
N ASP A 46 11.78 7.78 5.51
CA ASP A 46 11.98 6.56 6.31
C ASP A 46 11.36 6.65 7.72
N LYS A 47 11.47 7.81 8.37
CA LYS A 47 10.84 8.06 9.67
C LYS A 47 9.33 8.19 9.55
N GLY A 48 8.86 8.71 8.41
CA GLY A 48 7.44 8.81 8.10
C GLY A 48 6.82 7.43 7.94
N SER A 49 7.39 6.58 7.10
CA SER A 49 6.91 5.22 6.88
C SER A 49 6.98 4.35 8.14
N GLU A 50 8.08 4.44 8.90
CA GLU A 50 8.23 3.73 10.17
C GLU A 50 7.16 4.14 11.19
N LEU A 51 6.92 5.45 11.35
CA LEU A 51 5.90 5.96 12.26
C LEU A 51 4.50 5.47 11.87
N VAL A 52 4.16 5.54 10.58
CA VAL A 52 2.90 5.03 10.06
C VAL A 52 2.76 3.54 10.33
N LYS A 53 3.77 2.73 10.02
CA LYS A 53 3.80 1.30 10.29
C LYS A 53 3.57 0.98 11.76
N GLN A 54 4.32 1.64 12.66
CA GLN A 54 4.18 1.44 14.11
C GLN A 54 2.77 1.79 14.58
N THR A 55 2.21 2.91 14.11
CA THR A 55 0.86 3.33 14.46
C THR A 55 -0.18 2.31 13.98
N MET A 56 -0.02 1.80 12.74
CA MET A 56 -0.90 0.77 12.19
C MET A 56 -0.90 -0.50 13.04
N VAL A 57 0.27 -1.07 13.30
CA VAL A 57 0.42 -2.33 14.04
C VAL A 57 -0.07 -2.20 15.48
N ASN A 58 0.21 -1.07 16.14
CA ASN A 58 -0.14 -0.88 17.56
C ASN A 58 -1.64 -0.61 17.78
N ASN A 59 -2.31 0.05 16.84
CA ASN A 59 -3.69 0.52 17.07
C ASN A 59 -4.74 -0.35 16.40
N TYR A 60 -4.52 -0.87 15.19
CA TYR A 60 -5.53 -1.63 14.47
C TYR A 60 -6.06 -2.81 15.31
N GLY A 61 -5.16 -3.65 15.82
CA GLY A 61 -5.53 -4.82 16.63
C GLY A 61 -6.34 -4.45 17.87
N THR A 62 -6.06 -3.34 18.50
CA THR A 62 -6.81 -2.86 19.67
C THR A 62 -8.24 -2.45 19.29
N LEU A 63 -8.39 -1.74 18.17
CA LEU A 63 -9.70 -1.27 17.71
C LEU A 63 -10.66 -2.39 17.28
N VAL A 64 -10.15 -3.54 16.82
CA VAL A 64 -11.00 -4.65 16.36
C VAL A 64 -11.17 -5.76 17.40
N SER A 65 -10.29 -5.88 18.39
CA SER A 65 -10.32 -6.97 19.36
C SER A 65 -11.15 -6.67 20.60
N ASP A 66 -11.39 -5.41 20.91
CA ASP A 66 -12.18 -4.98 22.05
C ASP A 66 -13.60 -4.61 21.61
N PRO A 67 -14.63 -5.41 21.96
CA PRO A 67 -16.02 -5.11 21.60
C PRO A 67 -16.54 -3.79 22.18
N ASP A 68 -15.92 -3.30 23.27
CA ASP A 68 -16.28 -2.05 23.92
C ASP A 68 -15.40 -0.87 23.45
N ALA A 69 -14.42 -1.13 22.56
CA ALA A 69 -13.58 -0.07 22.01
C ALA A 69 -14.43 0.92 21.19
N THR A 70 -14.32 2.18 21.55
CA THR A 70 -14.89 3.26 20.73
C THR A 70 -13.89 3.70 19.69
N MET A 71 -14.36 3.88 18.45
CA MET A 71 -13.51 4.45 17.39
C MET A 71 -13.14 5.88 17.79
N PRO A 72 -11.81 6.23 17.76
CA PRO A 72 -11.33 7.51 18.31
C PRO A 72 -11.84 8.74 17.58
N PHE A 73 -12.16 8.63 16.28
CA PHE A 73 -12.59 9.78 15.48
C PHE A 73 -14.07 9.65 15.06
N PHE A 74 -14.42 8.57 14.36
CA PHE A 74 -15.77 8.36 13.89
C PHE A 74 -16.06 6.87 13.64
N PHE A 75 -17.34 6.56 13.53
CA PHE A 75 -17.84 5.27 13.08
C PHE A 75 -18.91 5.49 12.00
N ASP A 76 -18.67 4.92 10.82
CA ASP A 76 -19.65 4.92 9.73
C ASP A 76 -20.34 3.54 9.67
N PRO A 77 -21.65 3.45 10.00
CA PRO A 77 -22.35 2.18 9.99
C PRO A 77 -22.55 1.57 8.59
N SER A 78 -22.26 2.30 7.53
CA SER A 78 -22.30 1.77 6.16
C SER A 78 -21.05 0.95 5.80
N ASN A 79 -19.99 1.09 6.56
CA ASN A 79 -18.74 0.38 6.40
C ASN A 79 -18.63 -0.81 7.37
N SER A 80 -17.81 -1.79 7.02
CA SER A 80 -17.46 -2.89 7.94
C SER A 80 -16.66 -2.37 9.14
N LEU A 81 -16.57 -3.18 10.20
CA LEU A 81 -15.76 -2.86 11.37
C LEU A 81 -14.29 -2.68 10.96
N GLU A 82 -13.79 -3.54 10.07
CA GLU A 82 -12.42 -3.51 9.57
C GLU A 82 -12.09 -2.19 8.85
N ILE A 83 -12.99 -1.74 7.96
CA ILE A 83 -12.82 -0.45 7.28
C ILE A 83 -12.85 0.70 8.28
N ASN A 84 -13.79 0.71 9.23
CA ASN A 84 -13.84 1.74 10.26
C ASN A 84 -12.56 1.77 11.11
N ALA A 85 -12.05 0.61 11.51
CA ALA A 85 -10.82 0.51 12.27
C ALA A 85 -9.59 0.97 11.44
N LEU A 86 -9.49 0.56 10.18
CA LEU A 86 -8.44 1.04 9.27
C LEU A 86 -8.48 2.56 9.13
N MET A 87 -9.63 3.14 8.86
CA MET A 87 -9.78 4.60 8.70
C MET A 87 -9.38 5.35 9.97
N ASN A 88 -9.82 4.89 11.15
CA ASN A 88 -9.40 5.48 12.41
C ASN A 88 -7.88 5.36 12.64
N THR A 89 -7.29 4.25 12.23
CA THR A 89 -5.83 4.05 12.33
C THR A 89 -5.07 4.97 11.36
N PHE A 90 -5.60 5.23 10.15
CA PHE A 90 -5.03 6.21 9.21
C PHE A 90 -5.08 7.63 9.79
N LEU A 91 -6.20 8.01 10.44
CA LEU A 91 -6.32 9.30 11.10
C LEU A 91 -5.33 9.45 12.25
N LEU A 92 -5.14 8.41 13.07
CA LEU A 92 -4.11 8.37 14.12
C LEU A 92 -2.70 8.56 13.52
N ALA A 93 -2.38 7.83 12.45
CA ALA A 93 -1.09 7.95 11.77
C ALA A 93 -0.87 9.36 11.21
N ASN A 94 -1.91 9.96 10.62
CA ASN A 94 -1.87 11.33 10.14
C ASN A 94 -1.60 12.34 11.27
N GLU A 95 -2.30 12.20 12.41
CA GLU A 95 -2.06 13.07 13.56
C GLU A 95 -0.62 12.97 14.07
N GLU A 96 -0.06 11.77 14.17
CA GLU A 96 1.33 11.58 14.61
C GLU A 96 2.32 12.20 13.62
N LEU A 97 2.10 12.05 12.30
CA LEU A 97 2.89 12.73 11.27
C LEU A 97 2.78 14.26 11.37
N LEU A 98 1.59 14.79 11.56
CA LEU A 98 1.38 16.24 11.72
C LEU A 98 2.10 16.77 12.96
N LYS A 99 2.10 16.03 14.07
CA LYS A 99 2.85 16.39 15.30
C LYS A 99 4.35 16.50 15.05
N ILE A 100 4.95 15.50 14.37
CA ILE A 100 6.38 15.55 14.06
C ILE A 100 6.74 16.61 13.01
N ASN A 101 5.77 17.05 12.22
CA ASN A 101 5.92 18.09 11.18
C ASN A 101 5.71 19.51 11.72
N ASP A 102 5.19 19.65 12.93
CA ASP A 102 4.91 20.96 13.51
C ASP A 102 6.16 21.84 13.57
N GLY A 103 6.01 23.10 13.18
CA GLY A 103 7.11 24.06 13.10
C GLY A 103 8.15 23.80 12.01
N LYS A 104 8.05 22.72 11.23
CA LYS A 104 9.02 22.43 10.16
C LYS A 104 8.65 23.09 8.84
N ASN A 105 9.69 23.44 8.06
CA ASN A 105 9.53 23.84 6.67
C ASN A 105 8.97 22.69 5.83
N ILE A 106 8.24 22.96 4.77
CA ILE A 106 7.64 21.96 3.87
C ILE A 106 8.67 20.93 3.40
N SER A 107 9.86 21.37 3.00
CA SER A 107 10.95 20.50 2.54
C SER A 107 11.56 19.57 3.61
N SER A 108 11.16 19.72 4.87
CA SER A 108 11.63 18.92 6.00
C SER A 108 10.50 18.16 6.68
N ARG A 109 9.31 18.11 6.07
CA ARG A 109 8.16 17.37 6.58
C ARG A 109 8.18 15.94 6.07
N ALA A 110 7.83 15.01 6.93
CA ALA A 110 7.59 13.64 6.58
C ALA A 110 6.14 13.45 6.11
N GLY A 111 5.94 12.63 5.11
CA GLY A 111 4.63 12.21 4.63
C GLY A 111 4.64 10.74 4.28
N ALA A 112 3.46 10.17 4.03
CA ALA A 112 3.34 8.83 3.52
C ALA A 112 2.08 8.63 2.68
N SER A 113 2.23 7.92 1.57
CA SER A 113 1.15 7.28 0.85
C SER A 113 1.05 5.83 1.29
N MET A 114 -0.14 5.25 1.33
CA MET A 114 -0.27 3.85 1.72
C MET A 114 -1.55 3.21 1.22
N ILE A 115 -1.51 1.90 1.09
CA ILE A 115 -2.67 1.01 1.05
C ILE A 115 -2.54 0.04 2.21
N ALA A 116 -3.56 -0.05 3.04
CA ALA A 116 -3.67 -1.11 4.04
C ALA A 116 -4.97 -1.87 3.87
N GLY A 117 -4.95 -3.15 4.19
CA GLY A 117 -6.13 -3.98 4.16
C GLY A 117 -6.05 -5.18 5.07
N VAL A 118 -7.20 -5.74 5.32
CA VAL A 118 -7.41 -6.85 6.26
C VAL A 118 -8.10 -8.00 5.55
N ALA A 119 -7.51 -9.18 5.66
CA ALA A 119 -8.09 -10.41 5.11
C ALA A 119 -9.03 -11.05 6.13
N VAL A 120 -10.31 -11.12 5.76
CA VAL A 120 -11.37 -11.78 6.56
C VAL A 120 -12.04 -12.83 5.69
N GLU A 121 -11.83 -14.11 5.99
CA GLU A 121 -12.32 -15.24 5.17
C GLU A 121 -11.93 -15.08 3.69
N ASN A 122 -12.90 -14.88 2.82
CA ASN A 122 -12.72 -14.66 1.38
C ASN A 122 -12.91 -13.18 0.98
N SER A 123 -12.77 -12.26 1.93
CA SER A 123 -12.84 -10.83 1.65
C SER A 123 -11.57 -10.11 2.06
N PHE A 124 -11.30 -9.00 1.38
CA PHE A 124 -10.22 -8.08 1.69
C PHE A 124 -10.82 -6.67 1.84
N HIS A 125 -10.85 -6.19 3.08
CA HIS A 125 -11.33 -4.87 3.45
C HIS A 125 -10.15 -3.92 3.44
N CYS A 126 -10.16 -2.87 2.63
CA CYS A 126 -8.98 -2.06 2.42
C CYS A 126 -9.27 -0.56 2.28
N VAL A 127 -8.26 0.24 2.65
CA VAL A 127 -8.25 1.70 2.56
C VAL A 127 -6.96 2.14 1.90
N SER A 128 -7.04 3.18 1.06
CA SER A 128 -5.92 3.78 0.35
C SER A 128 -5.89 5.29 0.54
N VAL A 129 -4.68 5.83 0.72
CA VAL A 129 -4.35 7.27 0.67
C VAL A 129 -3.10 7.45 -0.18
N GLY A 130 -3.12 8.40 -1.12
CA GLY A 130 -1.97 8.74 -1.95
C GLY A 130 -1.81 7.86 -3.17
N HIS A 131 -0.58 7.63 -3.58
CA HIS A 131 -0.26 7.12 -4.92
C HIS A 131 0.13 5.63 -4.99
N CYS A 132 -0.01 4.87 -3.92
CA CYS A 132 0.14 3.42 -4.00
C CYS A 132 -0.94 2.80 -4.89
N MET A 133 -0.68 1.64 -5.48
CA MET A 133 -1.59 0.93 -6.36
C MET A 133 -1.97 -0.44 -5.79
N GLY A 134 -3.27 -0.77 -5.88
CA GLY A 134 -3.80 -2.09 -5.53
C GLY A 134 -4.44 -2.76 -6.74
N VAL A 135 -4.04 -4.00 -7.05
CA VAL A 135 -4.63 -4.78 -8.14
C VAL A 135 -5.09 -6.15 -7.65
N LYS A 136 -6.22 -6.59 -8.17
CA LYS A 136 -6.69 -7.98 -8.08
C LYS A 136 -6.29 -8.70 -9.34
N VAL A 137 -5.68 -9.87 -9.20
CA VAL A 137 -5.24 -10.70 -10.33
C VAL A 137 -5.91 -12.05 -10.22
N SER A 138 -6.45 -12.51 -11.34
CA SER A 138 -6.94 -13.88 -11.57
C SER A 138 -6.13 -14.54 -12.70
N GLU A 139 -6.47 -15.76 -13.05
CA GLU A 139 -5.77 -16.50 -14.10
C GLU A 139 -5.69 -15.72 -15.43
N ASN A 140 -6.74 -14.98 -15.81
CA ASN A 140 -6.85 -14.33 -17.12
C ASN A 140 -7.14 -12.83 -17.06
N ASP A 141 -7.19 -12.24 -15.88
CA ASP A 141 -7.55 -10.84 -15.70
C ASP A 141 -6.73 -10.16 -14.61
N LEU A 142 -6.46 -8.88 -14.81
CA LEU A 142 -5.85 -7.99 -13.85
C LEU A 142 -6.72 -6.73 -13.74
N SER A 143 -7.29 -6.52 -12.57
CA SER A 143 -8.21 -5.43 -12.30
C SER A 143 -7.70 -4.52 -11.19
N PRO A 144 -7.29 -3.28 -11.49
CA PRO A 144 -6.95 -2.31 -10.46
C PRO A 144 -8.18 -1.98 -9.61
N PHE A 145 -8.05 -2.10 -8.30
CA PHE A 145 -9.10 -1.67 -7.36
C PHE A 145 -8.77 -0.35 -6.68
N PHE A 146 -7.48 -0.02 -6.53
CA PHE A 146 -7.01 1.32 -6.21
C PHE A 146 -5.99 1.75 -7.26
N LEU A 147 -6.28 2.87 -7.92
CA LEU A 147 -5.34 3.59 -8.76
C LEU A 147 -4.64 4.67 -7.94
N PRO A 148 -3.41 5.05 -8.29
CA PRO A 148 -2.71 6.16 -7.66
C PRO A 148 -3.54 7.45 -7.68
N ASP A 149 -3.68 8.11 -6.51
CA ASP A 149 -4.27 9.46 -6.41
C ASP A 149 -3.22 10.50 -6.87
N SER A 150 -3.02 10.55 -8.19
CA SER A 150 -1.98 11.34 -8.85
C SER A 150 -2.35 11.63 -10.31
N SER A 151 -1.47 12.35 -11.02
CA SER A 151 -1.60 12.54 -12.48
C SER A 151 -1.21 11.30 -13.30
N PHE A 152 -0.71 10.25 -12.66
CA PHE A 152 -0.29 9.02 -13.33
C PHE A 152 -1.49 8.23 -13.85
N ASN A 153 -1.42 7.79 -15.10
CA ASN A 153 -2.39 6.90 -15.73
C ASN A 153 -1.80 5.50 -15.89
N PHE A 154 -2.23 4.58 -15.04
CA PHE A 154 -1.90 3.18 -15.23
C PHE A 154 -2.49 2.66 -16.55
N SER A 155 -1.68 2.01 -17.36
CA SER A 155 -2.11 1.45 -18.65
C SER A 155 -1.93 -0.07 -18.68
N MET A 156 -2.97 -0.76 -19.15
CA MET A 156 -2.88 -2.19 -19.39
C MET A 156 -1.90 -2.55 -20.52
N MET A 157 -1.74 -1.70 -21.53
CA MET A 157 -1.05 -2.05 -22.78
C MET A 157 0.43 -1.71 -22.78
N LYS A 158 0.83 -0.62 -22.13
CA LYS A 158 2.22 -0.13 -22.12
C LYS A 158 2.49 0.74 -20.92
N TYR A 159 3.71 0.74 -20.42
CA TYR A 159 4.18 1.73 -19.44
C TYR A 159 4.58 3.04 -20.14
N ASP A 160 4.62 4.12 -19.38
CA ASP A 160 5.09 5.43 -19.83
C ASP A 160 6.50 5.68 -19.25
N GLU A 161 7.50 5.79 -20.13
CA GLU A 161 8.90 6.02 -19.72
C GLU A 161 9.12 7.34 -18.99
N ASN A 162 8.25 8.34 -19.22
CA ASN A 162 8.34 9.67 -18.64
C ASN A 162 7.33 9.88 -17.50
N ALA A 163 6.60 8.85 -17.12
CA ALA A 163 5.64 8.96 -16.05
C ALA A 163 6.30 9.39 -14.74
N GLN A 164 5.64 10.32 -14.06
CA GLN A 164 5.99 10.73 -12.70
C GLN A 164 4.73 10.57 -11.85
N VAL A 165 4.91 9.98 -10.68
CA VAL A 165 3.81 9.71 -9.76
C VAL A 165 4.02 10.58 -8.53
N TYR A 166 3.24 11.67 -8.43
CA TYR A 166 3.21 12.53 -7.25
C TYR A 166 1.81 12.49 -6.65
N PRO A 167 1.66 12.22 -5.35
CA PRO A 167 0.35 12.15 -4.72
C PRO A 167 -0.33 13.52 -4.67
N TYR A 168 -1.64 13.54 -4.92
CA TYR A 168 -2.46 14.74 -4.70
C TYR A 168 -2.84 14.91 -3.23
N SER A 169 -2.84 13.84 -2.46
CA SER A 169 -3.11 13.82 -1.04
C SER A 169 -2.33 12.69 -0.37
N PHE A 170 -1.79 12.92 0.81
CA PHE A 170 -1.01 11.95 1.57
C PHE A 170 -1.08 12.23 3.07
N LEU A 171 -0.72 11.25 3.89
CA LEU A 171 -0.66 11.41 5.34
C LEU A 171 0.49 12.34 5.74
N GLY A 172 0.26 13.24 6.69
CA GLY A 172 1.23 14.21 7.18
C GLY A 172 1.23 15.55 6.44
N GLU A 173 0.41 15.71 5.38
CA GLU A 173 0.27 16.98 4.66
C GLU A 173 -0.61 17.96 5.43
N LYS A 174 -1.82 17.54 5.74
CA LYS A 174 -2.87 18.34 6.40
C LYS A 174 -3.83 17.44 7.17
N GLN A 175 -4.71 18.06 7.97
CA GLN A 175 -5.64 17.33 8.81
C GLN A 175 -6.64 16.49 8.00
N ASP A 176 -7.19 17.07 6.94
CA ASP A 176 -8.12 16.40 6.03
C ASP A 176 -7.35 15.87 4.82
N PHE A 177 -7.45 14.58 4.57
CA PHE A 177 -6.87 13.93 3.40
C PHE A 177 -7.91 13.10 2.64
N ASN A 178 -7.68 12.93 1.33
CA ASN A 178 -8.53 12.08 0.52
C ASN A 178 -8.16 10.61 0.76
N TYR A 179 -9.17 9.78 0.93
CA TYR A 179 -9.01 8.33 1.03
C TYR A 179 -10.05 7.60 0.18
N ASN A 180 -9.75 6.38 -0.17
CA ASN A 180 -10.69 5.45 -0.78
C ASN A 180 -10.79 4.20 0.07
N ALA A 181 -12.00 3.67 0.24
CA ALA A 181 -12.25 2.42 0.96
C ALA A 181 -13.01 1.43 0.08
N LYS A 182 -12.65 0.15 0.15
CA LYS A 182 -13.31 -0.92 -0.61
C LYS A 182 -13.31 -2.23 0.17
N THR A 183 -14.31 -3.04 -0.11
CA THR A 183 -14.34 -4.47 0.22
C THR A 183 -14.29 -5.27 -1.07
N LEU A 184 -13.33 -6.15 -1.19
CA LEU A 184 -13.17 -7.07 -2.31
C LEU A 184 -13.56 -8.47 -1.85
N PHE A 185 -14.27 -9.19 -2.71
CA PHE A 185 -14.51 -10.62 -2.53
C PHE A 185 -13.55 -11.39 -3.44
N LEU A 186 -13.00 -12.46 -2.93
CA LEU A 186 -11.93 -13.20 -3.57
C LEU A 186 -12.30 -14.67 -3.70
N ASP A 187 -12.12 -15.18 -4.91
CA ASP A 187 -12.26 -16.58 -5.21
C ASP A 187 -10.91 -17.32 -5.05
N LYS A 188 -10.99 -18.63 -4.96
CA LYS A 188 -9.79 -19.46 -4.89
C LYS A 188 -8.95 -19.31 -6.16
N GLY A 189 -7.69 -18.97 -6.00
CA GLY A 189 -6.73 -18.74 -7.10
C GLY A 189 -6.63 -17.28 -7.52
N GLU A 190 -7.41 -16.38 -6.91
CA GLU A 190 -7.21 -14.95 -7.08
C GLU A 190 -6.13 -14.43 -6.10
N SER A 191 -5.53 -13.32 -6.45
CA SER A 191 -4.48 -12.69 -5.65
C SER A 191 -4.69 -11.19 -5.58
N ILE A 192 -4.24 -10.61 -4.46
CA ILE A 192 -4.12 -9.17 -4.24
C ILE A 192 -2.65 -8.80 -4.34
N LEU A 193 -2.32 -7.77 -5.10
CA LEU A 193 -1.02 -7.13 -5.12
C LEU A 193 -1.19 -5.68 -4.65
N LEU A 194 -0.45 -5.31 -3.61
CA LEU A 194 -0.30 -3.92 -3.15
C LEU A 194 1.10 -3.48 -3.51
N MET A 195 1.26 -2.30 -4.14
CA MET A 195 2.53 -1.85 -4.70
C MET A 195 2.74 -0.36 -4.48
N THR A 196 3.99 0.02 -4.18
CA THR A 196 4.45 1.41 -4.27
C THR A 196 4.84 1.76 -5.70
N ASP A 197 4.99 3.03 -6.02
CA ASP A 197 5.15 3.51 -7.40
C ASP A 197 6.43 3.01 -8.07
N GLY A 198 7.53 2.88 -7.34
CA GLY A 198 8.76 2.29 -7.88
C GLY A 198 8.61 0.85 -8.35
N ALA A 199 7.60 0.11 -7.84
CA ALA A 199 7.31 -1.24 -8.28
C ALA A 199 6.44 -1.28 -9.56
N PHE A 200 5.45 -0.39 -9.70
CA PHE A 200 4.47 -0.49 -10.81
C PHE A 200 4.64 0.54 -11.92
N GLN A 201 5.27 1.69 -11.66
CA GLN A 201 5.30 2.83 -12.60
C GLN A 201 5.81 2.46 -13.99
N ARG A 202 6.74 1.51 -14.05
CA ARG A 202 7.41 1.10 -15.30
C ARG A 202 7.01 -0.29 -15.81
N VAL A 203 5.86 -0.79 -15.32
CA VAL A 203 5.33 -2.09 -15.71
C VAL A 203 3.89 -1.90 -16.19
N SER A 204 3.57 -2.41 -17.38
CA SER A 204 2.18 -2.39 -17.89
C SER A 204 1.34 -3.50 -17.26
N GLY A 205 0.02 -3.35 -17.30
CA GLY A 205 -0.88 -4.36 -16.73
C GLY A 205 -0.76 -5.71 -17.41
N ILE A 206 -0.58 -5.75 -18.75
CA ILE A 206 -0.43 -7.01 -19.50
C ILE A 206 0.89 -7.71 -19.16
N GLU A 207 1.95 -6.96 -18.92
CA GLU A 207 3.23 -7.53 -18.48
C GLU A 207 3.11 -8.10 -17.06
N LEU A 208 2.50 -7.35 -16.15
CA LEU A 208 2.27 -7.82 -14.79
C LEU A 208 1.39 -9.09 -14.75
N LEU A 209 0.32 -9.14 -15.57
CA LEU A 209 -0.51 -10.33 -15.72
C LEU A 209 0.30 -11.51 -16.28
N SER A 210 1.10 -11.29 -17.32
CA SER A 210 1.94 -12.33 -17.90
C SER A 210 2.97 -12.87 -16.92
N LEU A 211 3.61 -11.98 -16.15
CA LEU A 211 4.55 -12.37 -15.10
C LEU A 211 3.85 -13.19 -14.01
N PHE A 212 2.65 -12.79 -13.60
CA PHE A 212 1.85 -13.55 -12.66
C PHE A 212 1.51 -14.95 -13.17
N GLN A 213 1.05 -15.07 -14.41
CA GLN A 213 0.72 -16.36 -15.04
C GLN A 213 1.93 -17.30 -15.13
N THR A 214 3.10 -16.78 -15.45
CA THR A 214 4.32 -17.58 -15.58
C THR A 214 4.96 -17.96 -14.24
N ASN A 215 4.67 -17.24 -13.17
CA ASN A 215 5.25 -17.44 -11.85
C ASN A 215 4.24 -17.85 -10.77
N GLN A 216 3.08 -18.39 -11.13
CA GLN A 216 2.01 -18.79 -10.19
C GLN A 216 2.47 -19.70 -9.04
N GLY A 217 3.55 -20.44 -9.23
CA GLY A 217 4.13 -21.31 -8.20
C GLY A 217 5.06 -20.59 -7.23
N ASN A 218 5.57 -19.41 -7.57
CA ASN A 218 6.64 -18.72 -6.84
C ASN A 218 6.40 -17.19 -6.81
N ILE A 219 5.53 -16.75 -5.89
CA ILE A 219 5.18 -15.33 -5.72
C ILE A 219 6.36 -14.46 -5.25
N GLY A 220 7.40 -15.06 -4.65
CA GLY A 220 8.63 -14.37 -4.30
C GLY A 220 9.44 -14.00 -5.54
N GLU A 221 9.64 -14.95 -6.43
CA GLU A 221 10.33 -14.72 -7.72
C GLU A 221 9.58 -13.69 -8.59
N LEU A 222 8.24 -13.71 -8.57
CA LEU A 222 7.43 -12.70 -9.24
C LEU A 222 7.80 -11.28 -8.80
N SER A 223 7.93 -11.04 -7.51
CA SER A 223 8.27 -9.72 -6.98
C SER A 223 9.66 -9.26 -7.42
N GLU A 224 10.64 -10.17 -7.38
CA GLU A 224 12.02 -9.89 -7.82
C GLU A 224 12.07 -9.56 -9.32
N ILE A 225 11.31 -10.28 -10.15
CA ILE A 225 11.24 -10.02 -11.59
C ILE A 225 10.57 -8.67 -11.87
N VAL A 226 9.50 -8.31 -11.16
CA VAL A 226 8.85 -7.00 -11.27
C VAL A 226 9.84 -5.88 -10.95
N PHE A 227 10.60 -6.00 -9.86
CA PHE A 227 11.62 -5.03 -9.47
C PHE A 227 12.75 -4.93 -10.50
N ALA A 228 13.28 -6.06 -10.94
CA ALA A 228 14.32 -6.09 -11.97
C ALA A 228 13.86 -5.41 -13.26
N LEU A 229 12.63 -5.71 -13.72
CA LEU A 229 12.05 -5.10 -14.91
C LEU A 229 11.89 -3.57 -14.77
N ALA A 230 11.42 -3.10 -13.63
CA ALA A 230 11.30 -1.67 -13.36
C ALA A 230 12.69 -1.00 -13.34
N ASN A 231 13.69 -1.63 -12.73
CA ASN A 231 15.06 -1.15 -12.64
C ASN A 231 15.73 -1.07 -14.00
N ASP A 232 15.59 -2.10 -14.85
CA ASP A 232 16.12 -2.12 -16.22
C ASP A 232 15.52 -1.00 -17.09
N ARG A 233 14.31 -0.54 -16.74
CA ARG A 233 13.61 0.57 -17.39
C ARG A 233 13.89 1.93 -16.74
N GLY A 234 14.88 2.00 -15.87
CA GLY A 234 15.35 3.23 -15.24
C GLY A 234 14.50 3.70 -14.06
N ASN A 235 13.95 2.78 -13.28
CA ASN A 235 13.42 3.12 -11.96
C ASN A 235 14.51 3.81 -11.12
N LYS A 236 14.10 4.81 -10.32
CA LYS A 236 15.01 5.57 -9.44
C LYS A 236 14.55 5.57 -8.00
N ASP A 237 13.39 4.96 -7.74
CA ASP A 237 12.71 5.00 -6.45
C ASP A 237 12.85 3.71 -5.67
N ASN A 238 12.47 3.76 -4.39
CA ASN A 238 12.26 2.59 -3.57
C ASN A 238 11.15 1.72 -4.16
N GLN A 239 11.11 0.46 -3.83
CA GLN A 239 10.18 -0.51 -4.41
C GLN A 239 9.62 -1.40 -3.31
N SER A 240 8.32 -1.45 -3.19
CA SER A 240 7.66 -2.35 -2.23
C SER A 240 6.46 -3.06 -2.85
N ILE A 241 6.30 -4.32 -2.50
CA ILE A 241 5.17 -5.13 -2.93
C ILE A 241 4.73 -6.09 -1.81
N VAL A 242 3.42 -6.21 -1.65
CA VAL A 242 2.79 -7.25 -0.84
C VAL A 242 1.87 -8.06 -1.73
N ILE A 243 1.99 -9.38 -1.72
CA ILE A 243 1.18 -10.32 -2.49
C ILE A 243 0.43 -11.23 -1.51
N LEU A 244 -0.88 -11.29 -1.69
CA LEU A 244 -1.78 -12.16 -0.93
C LEU A 244 -2.48 -13.10 -1.91
N GLU A 245 -2.32 -14.41 -1.75
CA GLU A 245 -2.92 -15.43 -2.61
C GLU A 245 -4.02 -16.19 -1.87
N TYR A 246 -5.18 -16.29 -2.50
CA TYR A 246 -6.39 -16.94 -1.97
C TYR A 246 -6.68 -18.33 -2.56
#